data_7ba8181ba822b9ab61b956d5ffb7d439
#
_entry.id   7ba8181ba822b9ab61b956d5ffb7d439
#
_cell.length_a   1.000
_cell.length_b   1.000
_cell.length_c   1.000
_cell.angle_alpha   90.00
_cell.angle_beta   90.00
_cell.angle_gamma   90.00
#
_symmetry.space_group_name_H-M   'P 1'
#
loop_
_entity.id
_entity.type
_entity.pdbx_description
1 polymer ?
#
loop_
_entity_poly.entity_id
_entity_poly.type
_entity_poly.pdbx_seq_one_letter_code
_entity_poly.pdbx_strand_id
1 'polypeptide(L)'
;MLTYEDGAVDPIYGVSELPASCWTAAMSDHQNQKRGSSLAALDGMPISSRFCSWIGLSGRRYVFSVYSSGECLAFRDAILLAAVRDMTGQRRIVSVRETGSFPEPVVAEIQRELRAFGPGLEFHLHLRATSPKERAAIVGDLAIAQA
;
A
#
# COMPACT_ATOMS: atom_id res chain seq x y z
N MET A 1 -24.99 53.57 27.11
CA MET A 1 -23.56 53.36 26.89
C MET A 1 -23.22 51.93 27.31
N LEU A 2 -23.28 51.01 26.41
CA LEU A 2 -22.95 49.61 26.67
C LEU A 2 -21.44 49.44 26.44
N THR A 3 -20.70 49.29 27.52
CA THR A 3 -19.32 48.83 27.47
C THR A 3 -19.33 47.35 27.17
N TYR A 4 -18.94 47.00 25.98
CA TYR A 4 -18.67 45.65 25.59
C TYR A 4 -17.34 45.22 26.25
N GLU A 5 -17.43 44.47 27.33
CA GLU A 5 -16.26 43.83 27.88
C GLU A 5 -15.88 42.69 26.92
N ASP A 6 -14.79 42.93 26.25
CA ASP A 6 -14.08 41.98 25.44
C ASP A 6 -13.60 40.83 26.33
N GLY A 7 -14.46 39.80 26.45
CA GLY A 7 -14.09 38.57 27.08
C GLY A 7 -13.09 37.87 26.19
N ALA A 8 -11.81 38.07 26.49
CA ALA A 8 -10.76 37.26 25.90
C ALA A 8 -11.07 35.79 26.16
N VAL A 9 -11.55 35.11 25.14
CA VAL A 9 -11.65 33.66 25.14
C VAL A 9 -10.21 33.17 25.01
N ASP A 10 -9.61 32.83 26.13
CA ASP A 10 -8.36 32.07 26.10
C ASP A 10 -8.60 30.80 25.28
N PRO A 11 -7.90 30.59 24.19
CA PRO A 11 -7.96 29.32 23.51
C PRO A 11 -7.29 28.29 24.41
N ILE A 12 -8.12 27.56 25.14
CA ILE A 12 -7.67 26.33 25.84
C ILE A 12 -7.43 25.28 24.80
N TYR A 13 -6.47 25.49 23.95
CA TYR A 13 -5.81 24.42 23.24
C TYR A 13 -4.50 24.20 23.97
N GLY A 14 -4.58 23.37 25.00
CA GLY A 14 -3.43 22.64 25.43
C GLY A 14 -3.01 21.76 24.26
N VAL A 15 -2.37 22.37 23.29
CA VAL A 15 -1.54 21.63 22.36
C VAL A 15 -0.39 21.16 23.23
N SER A 16 -0.54 19.99 23.81
CA SER A 16 0.60 19.28 24.34
C SER A 16 1.55 19.13 23.15
N GLU A 17 2.57 19.97 23.14
CA GLU A 17 3.67 19.84 22.20
C GLU A 17 4.28 18.46 22.44
N LEU A 18 3.87 17.50 21.60
CA LEU A 18 4.55 16.24 21.54
C LEU A 18 5.98 16.52 21.09
N PRO A 19 6.99 15.99 21.80
CA PRO A 19 8.38 16.24 21.43
C PRO A 19 8.60 15.86 19.96
N ALA A 20 9.39 16.68 19.25
CA ALA A 20 9.66 16.52 17.82
C ALA A 20 10.13 15.09 17.44
N SER A 21 10.69 14.35 18.38
CA SER A 21 11.06 12.94 18.23
C SER A 21 9.87 11.99 17.99
N CYS A 22 8.67 12.32 18.49
CA CYS A 22 7.46 11.53 18.24
C CYS A 22 6.93 11.72 16.83
N TRP A 23 7.10 12.91 16.25
CA TRP A 23 6.66 13.20 14.89
C TRP A 23 7.54 12.49 13.84
N THR A 24 8.84 12.41 14.07
CA THR A 24 9.77 11.71 13.19
C THR A 24 9.54 10.20 13.19
N ALA A 25 9.25 9.59 14.33
CA ALA A 25 8.95 8.16 14.42
C ALA A 25 7.60 7.83 13.73
N ALA A 26 6.56 8.63 13.95
CA ALA A 26 5.27 8.44 13.32
C ALA A 26 5.32 8.64 11.80
N MET A 27 6.10 9.59 11.31
CA MET A 27 6.32 9.80 9.87
C MET A 27 7.11 8.65 9.23
N SER A 28 8.08 8.08 9.95
CA SER A 28 8.85 6.93 9.46
C SER A 28 7.98 5.68 9.31
N ASP A 29 7.07 5.42 10.24
CA ASP A 29 6.17 4.28 10.17
C ASP A 29 5.15 4.41 9.03
N HIS A 30 4.60 5.60 8.82
CA HIS A 30 3.68 5.85 7.71
C HIS A 30 4.34 5.76 6.33
N GLN A 31 5.60 6.17 6.23
CA GLN A 31 6.36 6.01 4.98
C GLN A 31 6.76 4.57 4.71
N ASN A 32 7.00 3.79 5.76
CA ASN A 32 7.36 2.38 5.63
C ASN A 32 6.17 1.50 5.22
N GLN A 33 4.94 1.91 5.56
CA GLN A 33 3.70 1.23 5.14
C GLN A 33 3.44 1.33 3.64
N LYS A 34 3.94 2.37 2.98
CA LYS A 34 3.75 2.63 1.54
C LYS A 34 4.83 1.99 0.65
N ARG A 35 5.82 1.33 1.23
CA ARG A 35 6.95 0.76 0.52
C ARG A 35 6.92 -0.76 0.61
N GLY A 36 6.95 -1.39 -0.56
CA GLY A 36 7.16 -2.84 -0.61
C GLY A 36 8.59 -3.17 -0.20
N SER A 37 8.75 -4.12 0.70
CA SER A 37 10.04 -4.56 1.16
C SER A 37 10.32 -6.01 0.75
N SER A 38 11.60 -6.32 0.52
CA SER A 38 12.06 -7.70 0.37
C SER A 38 11.77 -8.52 1.64
N LEU A 39 11.65 -9.82 1.47
CA LEU A 39 11.49 -10.74 2.60
C LEU A 39 12.87 -11.08 3.15
N ALA A 40 13.16 -10.65 4.37
CA ALA A 40 14.44 -10.92 5.04
C ALA A 40 14.76 -12.43 5.11
N ALA A 41 13.73 -13.27 5.25
CA ALA A 41 13.89 -14.72 5.24
C ALA A 41 14.43 -15.30 3.91
N LEU A 42 14.37 -14.52 2.83
CA LEU A 42 14.83 -14.92 1.50
C LEU A 42 16.08 -14.17 1.05
N ASP A 43 16.65 -13.34 1.92
CA ASP A 43 17.84 -12.56 1.59
C ASP A 43 19.00 -13.48 1.19
N GLY A 44 19.61 -13.15 0.05
CA GLY A 44 20.66 -13.96 -0.55
C GLY A 44 20.20 -15.18 -1.37
N MET A 45 18.90 -15.47 -1.40
CA MET A 45 18.35 -16.52 -2.25
C MET A 45 18.02 -15.99 -3.67
N PRO A 46 18.21 -16.79 -4.74
CA PRO A 46 17.88 -16.38 -6.11
C PRO A 46 16.39 -16.00 -6.32
N ILE A 47 15.50 -16.50 -5.46
CA ILE A 47 14.07 -16.24 -5.52
C ILE A 47 13.62 -15.00 -4.75
N SER A 48 14.51 -14.33 -4.04
CA SER A 48 14.17 -13.16 -3.20
C SER A 48 13.47 -12.05 -3.97
N SER A 49 13.87 -11.82 -5.24
CA SER A 49 13.27 -10.82 -6.10
C SER A 49 11.84 -11.12 -6.55
N ARG A 50 11.40 -12.37 -6.41
CA ARG A 50 10.05 -12.82 -6.78
C ARG A 50 9.01 -12.60 -5.70
N PHE A 51 9.41 -12.13 -4.54
CA PHE A 51 8.50 -11.88 -3.43
C PHE A 51 8.70 -10.49 -2.86
N CYS A 52 7.60 -9.89 -2.44
CA CYS A 52 7.57 -8.59 -1.79
C CYS A 52 6.55 -8.62 -0.67
N SER A 53 6.82 -7.92 0.41
CA SER A 53 5.84 -7.74 1.47
C SER A 53 5.35 -6.30 1.52
N TRP A 54 4.06 -6.16 1.78
CA TRP A 54 3.40 -4.88 1.99
C TRP A 54 2.76 -4.85 3.37
N ILE A 55 2.81 -3.71 4.01
CA ILE A 55 2.18 -3.49 5.31
C ILE A 55 0.92 -2.66 5.09
N GLY A 56 -0.21 -3.18 5.54
CA GLY A 56 -1.48 -2.47 5.49
C GLY A 56 -1.59 -1.41 6.60
N LEU A 57 -2.65 -0.63 6.56
CA LEU A 57 -2.94 0.38 7.59
C LEU A 57 -3.08 -0.25 8.99
N SER A 58 -3.59 -1.47 9.07
CA SER A 58 -3.69 -2.24 10.32
C SER A 58 -2.35 -2.67 10.93
N GLY A 59 -1.24 -2.47 10.21
CA GLY A 59 0.07 -2.98 10.56
C GLY A 59 0.32 -4.45 10.16
N ARG A 60 -0.68 -5.11 9.55
CA ARG A 60 -0.52 -6.48 9.05
C ARG A 60 0.37 -6.53 7.84
N ARG A 61 1.21 -7.54 7.78
CA ARG A 61 2.11 -7.79 6.66
C ARG A 61 1.51 -8.82 5.71
N TYR A 62 1.49 -8.48 4.45
CA TYR A 62 0.99 -9.35 3.38
C TYR A 62 2.12 -9.66 2.41
N VAL A 63 2.28 -10.92 2.06
CA VAL A 63 3.32 -11.39 1.12
C VAL A 63 2.70 -11.57 -0.26
N PHE A 64 3.37 -11.06 -1.26
CA PHE A 64 2.97 -11.09 -2.67
C PHE A 64 4.04 -11.73 -3.53
N SER A 65 3.63 -12.43 -4.57
CA SER A 65 4.49 -12.84 -5.67
C SER A 65 4.61 -11.70 -6.69
N VAL A 66 5.81 -11.41 -7.14
CA VAL A 66 6.11 -10.29 -8.04
C VAL A 66 6.24 -10.79 -9.48
N TYR A 67 5.55 -10.11 -10.38
CA TYR A 67 5.59 -10.34 -11.82
C TYR A 67 5.89 -9.04 -12.56
N SER A 68 6.62 -9.13 -13.66
CA SER A 68 6.72 -7.99 -14.57
C SER A 68 5.35 -7.72 -15.24
N SER A 69 5.15 -6.51 -15.74
CA SER A 69 3.86 -6.12 -16.34
C SER A 69 3.44 -6.98 -17.54
N GLY A 70 4.39 -7.60 -18.23
CA GLY A 70 4.13 -8.50 -19.35
C GLY A 70 3.93 -9.98 -18.98
N GLU A 71 4.23 -10.35 -17.74
CA GLU A 71 4.23 -11.76 -17.28
C GLU A 71 3.11 -12.06 -16.28
N CYS A 72 2.27 -11.11 -15.96
CA CYS A 72 1.20 -11.31 -14.98
C CYS A 72 0.18 -12.31 -15.51
N LEU A 73 0.09 -13.43 -14.82
CA LEU A 73 -0.92 -14.45 -15.08
C LEU A 73 -2.25 -14.06 -14.42
N ALA A 74 -3.34 -14.41 -15.08
CA ALA A 74 -4.68 -14.17 -14.58
C ALA A 74 -5.09 -15.26 -13.57
N PHE A 75 -4.92 -14.99 -12.27
CA PHE A 75 -5.33 -15.86 -11.18
C PHE A 75 -6.71 -15.50 -10.67
N ARG A 76 -7.56 -16.50 -10.50
CA ARG A 76 -8.88 -16.34 -9.88
C ARG A 76 -8.75 -16.14 -8.37
N ASP A 77 -9.70 -15.42 -7.81
CA ASP A 77 -9.86 -15.25 -6.36
C ASP A 77 -8.56 -14.80 -5.67
N ALA A 78 -7.84 -13.92 -6.33
CA ALA A 78 -6.58 -13.36 -5.87
C ALA A 78 -6.71 -11.85 -5.61
N ILE A 79 -5.71 -11.30 -4.93
CA ILE A 79 -5.55 -9.85 -4.82
C ILE A 79 -4.42 -9.44 -5.75
N LEU A 80 -4.74 -8.56 -6.68
CA LEU A 80 -3.81 -7.97 -7.63
C LEU A 80 -3.45 -6.56 -7.18
N LEU A 81 -2.19 -6.35 -6.88
CA LEU A 81 -1.62 -5.07 -6.53
C LEU A 81 -0.69 -4.64 -7.66
N ALA A 82 -0.89 -3.45 -8.17
CA ALA A 82 0.05 -2.84 -9.10
C ALA A 82 0.97 -1.89 -8.34
N ALA A 83 2.26 -2.02 -8.57
CA ALA A 83 3.29 -1.17 -7.99
C ALA A 83 4.21 -0.61 -9.06
N VAL A 84 4.72 0.57 -8.82
CA VAL A 84 5.77 1.18 -9.64
C VAL A 84 7.07 1.15 -8.87
N ARG A 85 8.09 0.61 -9.51
CA ARG A 85 9.46 0.60 -9.01
C ARG A 85 10.21 1.81 -9.55
N ASP A 86 10.75 2.61 -8.68
CA ASP A 86 11.58 3.76 -9.06
C ASP A 86 13.04 3.36 -9.36
N MET A 87 13.83 4.33 -9.77
CA MET A 87 15.25 4.13 -10.10
C MET A 87 16.10 3.73 -8.90
N THR A 88 15.64 3.98 -7.67
CA THR A 88 16.32 3.57 -6.44
C THR A 88 15.96 2.14 -6.04
N GLY A 89 15.04 1.49 -6.77
CA GLY A 89 14.53 0.16 -6.47
C GLY A 89 13.37 0.15 -5.46
N GLN A 90 12.90 1.31 -5.03
CA GLN A 90 11.76 1.42 -4.14
C GLN A 90 10.45 1.23 -4.89
N ARG A 91 9.52 0.55 -4.25
CA ARG A 91 8.19 0.23 -4.80
C ARG A 91 7.11 1.05 -4.12
N ARG A 92 6.19 1.56 -4.92
CA ARG A 92 5.01 2.31 -4.46
C ARG A 92 3.76 1.70 -5.06
N ILE A 93 2.73 1.45 -4.25
CA ILE A 93 1.45 0.95 -4.72
C ILE A 93 0.75 2.02 -5.56
N VAL A 94 0.20 1.63 -6.69
CA VAL A 94 -0.63 2.50 -7.56
C VAL A 94 -2.05 1.98 -7.72
N SER A 95 -2.29 0.68 -7.51
CA SER A 95 -3.64 0.11 -7.52
C SER A 95 -3.68 -1.19 -6.71
N VAL A 96 -4.81 -1.46 -6.06
CA VAL A 96 -5.10 -2.74 -5.41
C VAL A 96 -6.50 -3.16 -5.79
N ARG A 97 -6.67 -4.37 -6.31
CA ARG A 97 -7.97 -4.92 -6.71
C ARG A 97 -8.07 -6.41 -6.44
N GLU A 98 -9.28 -6.88 -6.23
CA GLU A 98 -9.59 -8.30 -6.23
C GLU A 98 -9.84 -8.76 -7.66
N THR A 99 -9.32 -9.93 -8.03
CA THR A 99 -9.48 -10.46 -9.40
C THR A 99 -10.82 -11.16 -9.59
N GLY A 100 -11.41 -11.70 -8.54
CA GLY A 100 -12.68 -12.42 -8.60
C GLY A 100 -12.63 -13.70 -9.43
N SER A 101 -13.79 -14.15 -9.89
CA SER A 101 -13.93 -15.37 -10.68
C SER A 101 -13.48 -15.22 -12.14
N PHE A 102 -13.38 -13.98 -12.62
CA PHE A 102 -12.98 -13.66 -14.00
C PHE A 102 -11.80 -12.67 -13.96
N PRO A 103 -10.58 -13.17 -13.79
CA PRO A 103 -9.41 -12.31 -13.59
C PRO A 103 -8.96 -11.59 -14.87
N GLU A 104 -9.22 -12.14 -16.05
CA GLU A 104 -8.70 -11.62 -17.31
C GLU A 104 -9.14 -10.17 -17.59
N PRO A 105 -10.42 -9.79 -17.44
CA PRO A 105 -10.85 -8.40 -17.62
C PRO A 105 -10.20 -7.44 -16.63
N VAL A 106 -10.03 -7.86 -15.38
CA VAL A 106 -9.42 -7.04 -14.32
C VAL A 106 -7.95 -6.78 -14.63
N VAL A 107 -7.22 -7.80 -15.01
CA VAL A 107 -5.80 -7.68 -15.39
C VAL A 107 -5.65 -6.77 -16.62
N ALA A 108 -6.47 -6.99 -17.65
CA ALA A 108 -6.43 -6.19 -18.88
C ALA A 108 -6.77 -4.72 -18.62
N GLU A 109 -7.73 -4.44 -17.76
CA GLU A 109 -8.12 -3.08 -17.38
C GLU A 109 -6.96 -2.36 -16.68
N ILE A 110 -6.36 -3.00 -15.68
CA ILE A 110 -5.22 -2.44 -14.94
C ILE A 110 -4.03 -2.21 -15.87
N GLN A 111 -3.71 -3.15 -16.74
CA GLN A 111 -2.64 -3.00 -17.72
C GLN A 111 -2.87 -1.80 -18.64
N ARG A 112 -4.10 -1.59 -19.07
CA ARG A 112 -4.47 -0.45 -19.92
C ARG A 112 -4.38 0.87 -19.17
N GLU A 113 -4.91 0.94 -17.95
CA GLU A 113 -4.93 2.15 -17.13
C GLU A 113 -3.51 2.59 -16.74
N LEU A 114 -2.65 1.64 -16.44
CA LEU A 114 -1.33 1.90 -15.88
C LEU A 114 -0.20 1.85 -16.91
N ARG A 115 -0.52 1.69 -18.20
CA ARG A 115 0.48 1.61 -19.28
C ARG A 115 1.47 2.78 -19.27
N ALA A 116 1.03 3.97 -18.90
CA ALA A 116 1.85 5.17 -18.86
C ALA A 116 3.00 5.12 -17.85
N PHE A 117 2.94 4.22 -16.85
CA PHE A 117 4.03 4.03 -15.89
C PHE A 117 5.26 3.33 -16.48
N GLY A 118 5.12 2.71 -17.66
CA GLY A 118 6.23 2.11 -18.39
C GLY A 118 6.84 0.87 -17.72
N PRO A 119 8.16 0.63 -17.96
CA PRO A 119 8.81 -0.61 -17.54
C PRO A 119 8.98 -0.77 -16.02
N GLY A 120 8.80 0.29 -15.25
CA GLY A 120 8.81 0.23 -13.78
C GLY A 120 7.55 -0.36 -13.16
N LEU A 121 6.50 -0.63 -13.98
CA LEU A 121 5.27 -1.22 -13.51
C LEU A 121 5.46 -2.72 -13.22
N GLU A 122 5.12 -3.13 -12.02
CA GLU A 122 5.12 -4.52 -11.57
C GLU A 122 3.73 -4.91 -11.09
N PHE A 123 3.37 -6.18 -11.27
CA PHE A 123 2.16 -6.76 -10.70
C PHE A 123 2.51 -7.72 -9.58
N HIS A 124 1.85 -7.54 -8.44
CA HIS A 124 2.04 -8.36 -7.27
C HIS A 124 0.75 -9.11 -6.97
N LEU A 125 0.85 -10.43 -6.81
CA LEU A 125 -0.29 -11.31 -6.54
C LEU A 125 -0.22 -11.89 -5.14
N HIS A 126 -1.35 -11.79 -4.42
CA HIS A 126 -1.54 -12.45 -3.13
C HIS A 126 -2.61 -13.52 -3.27
N LEU A 127 -2.21 -14.77 -3.04
CA LEU A 127 -3.03 -15.97 -3.28
C LEU A 127 -3.49 -16.65 -1.98
N ARG A 128 -3.12 -16.11 -0.81
CA ARG A 128 -3.35 -16.77 0.47
C ARG A 128 -4.70 -16.46 1.11
N ALA A 129 -5.40 -15.46 0.64
CA ALA A 129 -6.73 -15.13 1.16
C ALA A 129 -7.75 -16.16 0.66
N THR A 130 -8.40 -16.86 1.57
CA THR A 130 -9.23 -18.04 1.27
C THR A 130 -10.71 -17.70 1.08
N SER A 131 -11.16 -16.53 1.51
CA SER A 131 -12.55 -16.12 1.42
C SER A 131 -12.72 -14.74 0.76
N PRO A 132 -13.87 -14.47 0.13
CA PRO A 132 -14.17 -13.14 -0.42
C PRO A 132 -14.11 -12.04 0.64
N LYS A 133 -14.58 -12.33 1.85
CA LYS A 133 -14.53 -11.39 2.98
C LYS A 133 -13.10 -11.03 3.37
N GLU A 134 -12.22 -12.02 3.42
CA GLU A 134 -10.80 -11.83 3.72
C GLU A 134 -10.12 -11.00 2.63
N ARG A 135 -10.37 -11.31 1.36
CA ARG A 135 -9.83 -10.53 0.22
C ARG A 135 -10.27 -9.08 0.26
N ALA A 136 -11.56 -8.83 0.47
CA ALA A 136 -12.08 -7.47 0.60
C ALA A 136 -11.43 -6.70 1.75
N ALA A 137 -11.22 -7.34 2.89
CA ALA A 137 -10.56 -6.74 4.04
C ALA A 137 -9.09 -6.36 3.74
N ILE A 138 -8.35 -7.22 3.05
CA ILE A 138 -6.97 -6.97 2.66
C ILE A 138 -6.90 -5.84 1.62
N VAL A 139 -7.77 -5.84 0.63
CA VAL A 139 -7.85 -4.76 -0.37
C VAL A 139 -8.11 -3.41 0.32
N GLY A 140 -9.06 -3.36 1.25
CA GLY A 140 -9.35 -2.16 2.02
C GLY A 140 -8.17 -1.70 2.87
N ASP A 141 -7.50 -2.61 3.54
CA ASP A 141 -6.35 -2.32 4.40
C ASP A 141 -5.16 -1.74 3.60
N LEU A 142 -4.89 -2.29 2.42
CA LEU A 142 -3.84 -1.80 1.53
C LEU A 142 -4.23 -0.54 0.76
N ALA A 143 -5.49 -0.40 0.33
CA ALA A 143 -5.96 0.76 -0.41
C ALA A 143 -5.96 2.04 0.43
N ILE A 144 -6.38 1.95 1.69
CA ILE A 144 -6.39 3.10 2.61
C ILE A 144 -4.96 3.58 2.90
N ALA A 145 -3.98 2.69 2.94
CA ALA A 145 -2.58 3.05 3.14
C ALA A 145 -2.01 3.93 2.01
N GLN A 146 -2.69 4.06 0.88
CA GLN A 146 -2.28 4.89 -0.27
C GLN A 146 -2.86 6.30 -0.25
N ALA A 147 -3.96 6.47 0.43
CA ALA A 147 -4.60 7.77 0.56
C ALA A 147 -3.84 8.65 1.56
#